data_8e9f241c3337c76a9930cd9fc26d0a9e
#
_entry.id   8e9f241c3337c76a9930cd9fc26d0a9e
#
_cell.length_a   1.000
_cell.length_b   1.000
_cell.length_c   1.000
_cell.angle_alpha   90.00
_cell.angle_beta   90.00
_cell.angle_gamma   90.00
#
_symmetry.space_group_name_H-M   'P 1'
#
loop_
_entity.id
_entity.type
_entity.pdbx_description
1 polymer ?
#
loop_
_entity_poly.entity_id
_entity_poly.type
_entity_poly.pdbx_seq_one_letter_code
_entity_poly.pdbx_strand_id
1 'polypeptide(L)'
;MAINVDKVYKTVLLVINKEQRGYLTPDEFNKIATQVQLEIFETYFETLNQQMRVPQNESEYGDRYKTVQEKLDIFKVLGTGTYTAVASGEDYFTTPITSGVASGTQTFATVNGQTAYTLTTITQAQVETSTIVVKLNNVDYASYNITGGIFNLTAGAIAAGSTLVITLYPENFYKLGTILYKTDKEVQPIQRNELAQMNMSTITKPSEYFPVYLYENGNVIIYPQTIISNISMSYLRKPNDVVWNFSSATGYYVYDSTTSVDFELDISEQTIVILEVLKYAGVTIKDPLIIQAASQELAANEINEKQ
;
A
#
# COMPACT_ATOMS: atom_id res chain seq x y z
N MET A 1 -5.05 2.75 -16.69
CA MET A 1 -5.05 1.28 -17.01
C MET A 1 -3.71 0.71 -16.59
N ALA A 2 -3.69 -0.44 -15.91
CA ALA A 2 -2.45 -1.09 -15.46
C ALA A 2 -1.54 -1.50 -16.63
N ILE A 3 -0.22 -1.46 -16.43
CA ILE A 3 0.77 -1.92 -17.41
C ILE A 3 0.90 -3.43 -17.28
N ASN A 4 0.69 -4.15 -18.38
CA ASN A 4 0.73 -5.60 -18.36
C ASN A 4 2.15 -6.14 -18.18
N VAL A 5 2.36 -6.95 -17.13
CA VAL A 5 3.65 -7.50 -16.72
C VAL A 5 4.26 -8.40 -17.77
N ASP A 6 3.45 -9.18 -18.49
CA ASP A 6 3.92 -10.10 -19.54
C ASP A 6 4.50 -9.36 -20.75
N LYS A 7 3.87 -8.24 -21.14
CA LYS A 7 4.41 -7.38 -22.21
C LYS A 7 5.77 -6.81 -21.85
N VAL A 8 5.90 -6.29 -20.63
CA VAL A 8 7.17 -5.73 -20.13
C VAL A 8 8.24 -6.82 -20.11
N TYR A 9 7.96 -7.98 -19.51
CA TYR A 9 8.91 -9.07 -19.41
C TYR A 9 9.38 -9.55 -20.80
N LYS A 10 8.45 -9.79 -21.73
CA LYS A 10 8.79 -10.19 -23.11
C LYS A 10 9.60 -9.14 -23.85
N THR A 11 9.30 -7.86 -23.67
CA THR A 11 10.06 -6.77 -24.30
C THR A 11 11.48 -6.70 -23.74
N VAL A 12 11.64 -6.80 -22.43
CA VAL A 12 12.95 -6.83 -21.77
C VAL A 12 13.78 -8.02 -22.26
N LEU A 13 13.19 -9.22 -22.27
CA LEU A 13 13.86 -10.42 -22.79
C LEU A 13 14.24 -10.28 -24.27
N LEU A 14 13.38 -9.68 -25.11
CA LEU A 14 13.66 -9.45 -26.51
C LEU A 14 14.92 -8.57 -26.70
N VAL A 15 15.05 -7.51 -25.90
CA VAL A 15 16.21 -6.60 -25.96
C VAL A 15 17.48 -7.33 -25.50
N ILE A 16 17.42 -8.01 -24.36
CA ILE A 16 18.55 -8.73 -23.80
C ILE A 16 19.00 -9.88 -24.72
N ASN A 17 18.08 -10.68 -25.26
CA ASN A 17 18.39 -11.83 -26.10
C ASN A 17 18.95 -11.43 -27.46
N LYS A 18 18.59 -10.28 -28.03
CA LYS A 18 19.18 -9.82 -29.32
C LYS A 18 20.68 -9.63 -29.24
N GLU A 19 21.17 -9.25 -28.07
CA GLU A 19 22.60 -9.03 -27.84
C GLU A 19 23.35 -10.31 -27.42
N GLN A 20 22.66 -11.44 -27.24
CA GLN A 20 23.21 -12.73 -26.73
C GLN A 20 23.98 -12.61 -25.41
N ARG A 21 23.63 -11.64 -24.55
CA ARG A 21 24.44 -11.19 -23.42
C ARG A 21 23.99 -11.70 -22.07
N GLY A 22 22.84 -12.39 -21.98
CA GLY A 22 22.39 -12.94 -20.72
C GLY A 22 20.94 -13.41 -20.75
N TYR A 23 20.55 -14.00 -19.66
CA TYR A 23 19.16 -14.44 -19.41
C TYR A 23 18.70 -13.85 -18.08
N LEU A 24 17.52 -13.27 -18.07
CA LEU A 24 16.86 -12.76 -16.88
C LEU A 24 15.82 -13.79 -16.43
N THR A 25 16.02 -14.36 -15.25
CA THR A 25 15.05 -15.32 -14.69
C THR A 25 13.78 -14.59 -14.24
N PRO A 26 12.63 -15.28 -14.19
CA PRO A 26 11.38 -14.70 -13.71
C PRO A 26 11.48 -14.14 -12.28
N ASP A 27 12.20 -14.80 -11.38
CA ASP A 27 12.39 -14.35 -10.01
C ASP A 27 13.21 -13.05 -9.92
N GLU A 28 14.30 -12.96 -10.69
CA GLU A 28 15.09 -11.74 -10.80
C GLU A 28 14.26 -10.60 -11.39
N PHE A 29 13.48 -10.89 -12.46
CA PHE A 29 12.58 -9.91 -13.05
C PHE A 29 11.56 -9.38 -12.03
N ASN A 30 10.90 -10.25 -11.28
CA ASN A 30 9.89 -9.85 -10.29
C ASN A 30 10.48 -8.90 -9.24
N LYS A 31 11.67 -9.19 -8.73
CA LYS A 31 12.37 -8.32 -7.76
C LYS A 31 12.73 -6.96 -8.35
N ILE A 32 13.26 -6.95 -9.57
CA ILE A 32 13.61 -5.72 -10.28
C ILE A 32 12.36 -4.92 -10.61
N ALA A 33 11.31 -5.56 -11.13
CA ALA A 33 10.05 -4.91 -11.51
C ALA A 33 9.37 -4.25 -10.31
N THR A 34 9.32 -4.92 -9.17
CA THR A 34 8.78 -4.36 -7.92
C THR A 34 9.59 -3.14 -7.47
N GLN A 35 10.92 -3.21 -7.51
CA GLN A 35 11.79 -2.09 -7.14
C GLN A 35 11.60 -0.89 -8.08
N VAL A 36 11.55 -1.12 -9.38
CA VAL A 36 11.32 -0.07 -10.39
C VAL A 36 9.95 0.58 -10.20
N GLN A 37 8.90 -0.21 -9.94
CA GLN A 37 7.58 0.34 -9.65
C GLN A 37 7.59 1.26 -8.43
N LEU A 38 8.30 0.87 -7.38
CA LEU A 38 8.41 1.67 -6.16
C LEU A 38 9.19 2.97 -6.40
N GLU A 39 10.28 2.93 -7.17
CA GLU A 39 11.07 4.13 -7.54
C GLU A 39 10.23 5.13 -8.34
N ILE A 40 9.50 4.66 -9.37
CA ILE A 40 8.62 5.52 -10.14
C ILE A 40 7.51 6.12 -9.26
N PHE A 41 6.93 5.33 -8.37
CA PHE A 41 5.94 5.81 -7.40
C PHE A 41 6.52 6.93 -6.49
N GLU A 42 7.75 6.79 -6.03
CA GLU A 42 8.41 7.81 -5.20
C GLU A 42 8.71 9.11 -5.97
N THR A 43 9.08 9.00 -7.26
CA THR A 43 9.34 10.20 -8.09
C THR A 43 8.10 11.08 -8.27
N TYR A 44 6.88 10.54 -8.20
CA TYR A 44 5.66 11.35 -8.27
C TYR A 44 5.57 12.40 -7.15
N PHE A 45 6.09 12.11 -5.96
CA PHE A 45 6.10 13.08 -4.85
C PHE A 45 7.12 14.19 -5.05
N GLU A 46 8.27 13.86 -5.61
CA GLU A 46 9.30 14.87 -5.94
C GLU A 46 8.78 15.81 -7.02
N THR A 47 8.21 15.25 -8.07
CA THR A 47 7.61 16.00 -9.17
C THR A 47 6.47 16.89 -8.69
N LEU A 48 5.57 16.37 -7.83
CA LEU A 48 4.47 17.15 -7.25
C LEU A 48 5.00 18.38 -6.49
N ASN A 49 6.01 18.22 -5.64
CA ASN A 49 6.61 19.29 -4.88
C ASN A 49 7.27 20.35 -5.77
N GLN A 50 7.89 19.93 -6.87
CA GLN A 50 8.49 20.86 -7.84
C GLN A 50 7.42 21.65 -8.60
N GLN A 51 6.35 20.98 -9.03
CA GLN A 51 5.29 21.62 -9.82
C GLN A 51 4.42 22.56 -9.00
N MET A 52 4.22 22.31 -7.71
CA MET A 52 3.53 23.30 -6.83
C MET A 52 4.25 24.63 -6.73
N ARG A 53 5.53 24.71 -7.08
CA ARG A 53 6.33 25.95 -7.05
C ARG A 53 6.35 26.71 -8.39
N VAL A 54 5.88 26.10 -9.47
CA VAL A 54 5.87 26.68 -10.82
C VAL A 54 4.49 27.29 -11.07
N PRO A 55 4.40 28.52 -11.67
CA PRO A 55 3.12 29.09 -12.07
C PRO A 55 2.41 28.13 -13.05
N GLN A 56 1.18 27.76 -12.71
CA GLN A 56 0.39 26.84 -13.51
C GLN A 56 -0.08 27.48 -14.80
N ASN A 57 -0.10 26.71 -15.89
CA ASN A 57 -0.66 27.12 -17.15
C ASN A 57 -2.19 26.93 -17.10
N GLU A 58 -2.97 27.91 -17.52
CA GLU A 58 -4.45 27.90 -17.43
C GLU A 58 -5.14 26.86 -18.35
N SER A 59 -4.40 26.07 -19.14
CA SER A 59 -5.02 25.06 -19.99
C SER A 59 -5.27 23.74 -19.25
N GLU A 60 -6.52 23.27 -19.26
CA GLU A 60 -6.98 22.05 -18.58
C GLU A 60 -6.16 20.80 -18.94
N TYR A 61 -5.67 20.71 -20.16
CA TYR A 61 -4.89 19.56 -20.67
C TYR A 61 -3.37 19.71 -20.48
N GLY A 62 -2.90 20.92 -20.17
CA GLY A 62 -1.48 21.22 -19.96
C GLY A 62 -1.11 21.35 -18.47
N ASP A 63 -2.05 21.11 -17.56
CA ASP A 63 -1.80 21.20 -16.13
C ASP A 63 -1.04 19.96 -15.63
N ARG A 64 0.27 20.13 -15.49
CA ARG A 64 1.18 19.07 -15.02
C ARG A 64 0.85 18.62 -13.60
N TYR A 65 0.41 19.53 -12.75
CA TYR A 65 -0.02 19.22 -11.38
C TYR A 65 -1.19 18.24 -11.39
N LYS A 66 -2.20 18.50 -12.21
CA LYS A 66 -3.37 17.66 -12.38
C LYS A 66 -3.00 16.27 -12.90
N THR A 67 -2.09 16.21 -13.88
CA THR A 67 -1.61 14.95 -14.45
C THR A 67 -0.92 14.06 -13.39
N VAL A 68 -0.03 14.64 -12.57
CA VAL A 68 0.63 13.89 -11.48
C VAL A 68 -0.37 13.50 -10.41
N GLN A 69 -1.33 14.36 -10.12
CA GLN A 69 -2.39 14.06 -9.16
C GLN A 69 -3.27 12.90 -9.63
N GLU A 70 -3.63 12.84 -10.92
CA GLU A 70 -4.36 11.72 -11.53
C GLU A 70 -3.57 10.40 -11.44
N LYS A 71 -2.25 10.43 -11.62
CA LYS A 71 -1.37 9.25 -11.43
C LYS A 71 -1.36 8.78 -9.98
N LEU A 72 -1.38 9.70 -9.01
CA LEU A 72 -1.43 9.38 -7.58
C LEU A 72 -2.81 8.92 -7.10
N ASP A 73 -3.89 9.31 -7.78
CA ASP A 73 -5.26 8.96 -7.40
C ASP A 73 -5.51 7.45 -7.43
N ILE A 74 -4.77 6.70 -8.24
CA ILE A 74 -4.80 5.24 -8.28
C ILE A 74 -4.42 4.63 -6.92
N PHE A 75 -3.58 5.32 -6.16
CA PHE A 75 -3.06 4.86 -4.87
C PHE A 75 -3.81 5.46 -3.67
N LYS A 76 -4.77 6.36 -3.89
CA LYS A 76 -5.58 6.92 -2.81
C LYS A 76 -6.64 5.94 -2.38
N VAL A 77 -6.67 5.64 -1.08
CA VAL A 77 -7.63 4.73 -0.47
C VAL A 77 -8.28 5.41 0.73
N LEU A 78 -9.56 5.15 0.92
CA LEU A 78 -10.30 5.55 2.10
C LEU A 78 -10.43 4.34 3.03
N GLY A 79 -9.97 4.50 4.27
CA GLY A 79 -10.07 3.48 5.30
C GLY A 79 -10.61 4.04 6.59
N THR A 80 -10.85 3.16 7.56
CA THR A 80 -11.30 3.52 8.91
C THR A 80 -10.18 3.28 9.90
N GLY A 81 -9.92 4.24 10.79
CA GLY A 81 -8.99 4.07 11.90
C GLY A 81 -9.56 3.14 12.97
N THR A 82 -8.73 2.27 13.50
CA THR A 82 -9.09 1.42 14.65
C THR A 82 -8.79 2.15 15.94
N TYR A 83 -9.82 2.37 16.77
CA TYR A 83 -9.68 3.03 18.06
C TYR A 83 -9.03 2.10 19.09
N THR A 84 -8.09 2.65 19.84
CA THR A 84 -7.42 1.96 20.95
C THR A 84 -7.47 2.85 22.19
N ALA A 85 -8.18 2.38 23.24
CA ALA A 85 -8.22 3.05 24.53
C ALA A 85 -6.97 2.70 25.34
N VAL A 86 -6.38 3.71 25.99
CA VAL A 86 -5.19 3.56 26.83
C VAL A 86 -5.54 3.85 28.29
N ALA A 87 -5.28 2.88 29.17
CA ALA A 87 -5.63 2.97 30.59
C ALA A 87 -4.94 4.14 31.33
N SER A 88 -3.78 4.57 30.85
CA SER A 88 -3.03 5.71 31.39
C SER A 88 -2.31 6.43 30.27
N GLY A 89 -2.99 7.38 29.62
CA GLY A 89 -2.45 8.11 28.49
C GLY A 89 -3.54 8.68 27.60
N GLU A 90 -3.15 9.05 26.38
CA GLU A 90 -4.06 9.56 25.36
C GLU A 90 -4.53 8.41 24.49
N ASP A 91 -5.85 8.29 24.27
CA ASP A 91 -6.42 7.33 23.35
C ASP A 91 -6.06 7.69 21.92
N TYR A 92 -5.88 6.67 21.07
CA TYR A 92 -5.45 6.89 19.70
C TYR A 92 -6.15 5.97 18.69
N PHE A 93 -6.06 6.34 17.44
CA PHE A 93 -6.42 5.48 16.30
C PHE A 93 -5.15 4.94 15.65
N THR A 94 -5.12 3.64 15.42
CA THR A 94 -3.96 2.99 14.81
C THR A 94 -3.89 3.22 13.30
N THR A 95 -2.68 3.40 12.79
CA THR A 95 -2.29 3.18 11.41
C THR A 95 -1.36 1.94 11.36
N PRO A 96 -1.42 1.02 10.41
CA PRO A 96 -2.14 1.12 9.14
C PRO A 96 -3.66 1.06 9.32
N ILE A 97 -4.31 1.80 8.45
CA ILE A 97 -5.77 1.90 8.41
C ILE A 97 -6.30 0.65 7.73
N THR A 98 -7.28 -0.02 8.34
CA THR A 98 -7.97 -1.12 7.66
C THR A 98 -8.77 -0.55 6.49
N SER A 99 -8.32 -0.79 5.26
CA SER A 99 -9.11 -0.46 4.08
C SER A 99 -10.29 -1.42 3.97
N GLY A 100 -11.41 -0.94 3.44
CA GLY A 100 -12.63 -1.76 3.30
C GLY A 100 -12.48 -2.98 2.36
N VAL A 101 -11.33 -3.16 1.72
CA VAL A 101 -11.04 -4.29 0.84
C VAL A 101 -10.13 -5.27 1.58
N ALA A 102 -10.72 -6.34 2.08
CA ALA A 102 -9.98 -7.45 2.68
C ALA A 102 -9.18 -8.19 1.58
N SER A 103 -7.90 -8.48 1.84
CA SER A 103 -7.08 -9.32 0.96
C SER A 103 -7.40 -10.81 1.09
N GLY A 104 -8.07 -11.19 2.16
CA GLY A 104 -8.56 -12.54 2.41
C GLY A 104 -9.45 -12.58 3.65
N THR A 105 -10.48 -13.42 3.61
CA THR A 105 -11.35 -13.66 4.75
C THR A 105 -11.59 -15.15 4.89
N GLN A 106 -11.46 -15.67 6.11
CA GLN A 106 -11.79 -17.06 6.42
C GLN A 106 -12.69 -17.14 7.65
N THR A 107 -13.75 -17.90 7.54
CA THR A 107 -14.75 -18.07 8.61
C THR A 107 -14.73 -19.49 9.12
N PHE A 108 -14.76 -19.67 10.43
CA PHE A 108 -14.86 -20.96 11.09
C PHE A 108 -16.11 -20.99 11.97
N ALA A 109 -16.84 -22.12 11.91
CA ALA A 109 -17.77 -22.47 12.95
C ALA A 109 -17.02 -23.14 14.10
N THR A 110 -17.11 -22.59 15.31
CA THR A 110 -16.36 -23.12 16.46
C THR A 110 -16.97 -24.41 16.97
N VAL A 111 -16.09 -25.38 17.33
CA VAL A 111 -16.44 -26.67 17.94
C VAL A 111 -15.98 -26.67 19.39
N ASN A 112 -16.75 -27.30 20.25
CA ASN A 112 -16.43 -27.37 21.69
C ASN A 112 -15.06 -28.05 21.91
N GLY A 113 -14.19 -27.39 22.66
CA GLY A 113 -12.85 -27.92 22.98
C GLY A 113 -11.78 -27.67 21.88
N GLN A 114 -12.13 -27.14 20.73
CA GLN A 114 -11.17 -26.87 19.66
C GLN A 114 -10.41 -25.56 19.94
N THR A 115 -9.08 -25.61 19.88
CA THR A 115 -8.18 -24.49 20.10
C THR A 115 -7.34 -24.14 18.88
N ALA A 116 -7.31 -25.01 17.86
CA ALA A 116 -6.54 -24.83 16.65
C ALA A 116 -7.42 -24.99 15.40
N TYR A 117 -7.27 -24.06 14.45
CA TYR A 117 -8.03 -24.01 13.19
C TYR A 117 -7.04 -23.88 12.01
N THR A 118 -7.09 -24.83 11.08
CA THR A 118 -6.21 -24.78 9.90
C THR A 118 -6.70 -23.74 8.91
N LEU A 119 -5.82 -22.82 8.53
CA LEU A 119 -6.08 -21.84 7.48
C LEU A 119 -6.01 -22.52 6.11
N THR A 120 -7.10 -22.46 5.34
CA THR A 120 -7.19 -23.09 4.01
C THR A 120 -7.24 -22.06 2.90
N THR A 121 -7.82 -20.89 3.17
CA THR A 121 -7.98 -19.78 2.21
C THR A 121 -6.91 -18.73 2.38
N ILE A 122 -6.32 -18.64 3.57
CA ILE A 122 -5.30 -17.65 3.94
C ILE A 122 -3.96 -18.38 4.06
N THR A 123 -2.94 -17.90 3.36
CA THR A 123 -1.59 -18.47 3.43
C THR A 123 -0.76 -17.81 4.53
N GLN A 124 0.27 -18.50 5.04
CA GLN A 124 1.21 -17.95 6.02
C GLN A 124 1.91 -16.69 5.49
N ALA A 125 2.28 -16.64 4.21
CA ALA A 125 2.88 -15.47 3.59
C ALA A 125 1.94 -14.24 3.59
N GLN A 126 0.65 -14.45 3.39
CA GLN A 126 -0.34 -13.36 3.51
C GLN A 126 -0.49 -12.87 4.96
N VAL A 127 -0.41 -13.78 5.93
CA VAL A 127 -0.44 -13.45 7.36
C VAL A 127 0.73 -12.53 7.74
N GLU A 128 1.91 -12.79 7.21
CA GLU A 128 3.14 -12.03 7.50
C GLU A 128 3.17 -10.64 6.86
N THR A 129 2.38 -10.41 5.81
CA THR A 129 2.34 -9.15 5.05
C THR A 129 1.05 -8.36 5.22
N SER A 130 0.19 -8.73 6.16
CA SER A 130 -1.14 -8.14 6.32
C SER A 130 -1.46 -7.83 7.78
N THR A 131 -2.24 -6.77 8.00
CA THR A 131 -2.91 -6.55 9.29
C THR A 131 -4.04 -7.54 9.46
N ILE A 132 -4.03 -8.27 10.57
CA ILE A 132 -5.01 -9.32 10.86
C ILE A 132 -6.07 -8.77 11.79
N VAL A 133 -7.33 -8.88 11.38
CA VAL A 133 -8.48 -8.60 12.24
C VAL A 133 -9.23 -9.90 12.48
N VAL A 134 -9.35 -10.28 13.75
CA VAL A 134 -10.08 -11.48 14.17
C VAL A 134 -11.32 -11.06 14.94
N LYS A 135 -12.47 -11.59 14.53
CA LYS A 135 -13.75 -11.33 15.20
C LYS A 135 -14.40 -12.64 15.64
N LEU A 136 -14.84 -12.65 16.87
CA LEU A 136 -15.64 -13.73 17.44
C LEU A 136 -17.08 -13.19 17.67
N ASN A 137 -18.07 -13.79 16.98
CA ASN A 137 -19.45 -13.30 17.02
C ASN A 137 -19.55 -11.80 16.74
N ASN A 138 -18.77 -11.32 15.76
CA ASN A 138 -18.69 -9.90 15.34
C ASN A 138 -18.04 -8.94 16.36
N VAL A 139 -17.40 -9.44 17.42
CA VAL A 139 -16.61 -8.66 18.39
C VAL A 139 -15.13 -8.96 18.20
N ASP A 140 -14.28 -7.94 18.30
CA ASP A 140 -12.84 -8.08 18.11
C ASP A 140 -12.24 -9.06 19.14
N TYR A 141 -11.41 -9.98 18.66
CA TYR A 141 -10.78 -11.03 19.46
C TYR A 141 -9.25 -10.95 19.34
N ALA A 142 -8.57 -10.75 20.46
CA ALA A 142 -7.12 -10.50 20.48
C ALA A 142 -6.28 -11.67 21.01
N SER A 143 -6.90 -12.71 21.58
CA SER A 143 -6.17 -13.81 22.24
C SER A 143 -5.87 -14.96 21.28
N TYR A 144 -5.02 -14.72 20.28
CA TYR A 144 -4.67 -15.72 19.27
C TYR A 144 -3.19 -15.64 18.86
N ASN A 145 -2.72 -16.69 18.21
CA ASN A 145 -1.43 -16.76 17.51
C ASN A 145 -1.60 -17.55 16.21
N ILE A 146 -0.92 -17.09 15.14
CA ILE A 146 -0.92 -17.80 13.85
C ILE A 146 0.51 -18.25 13.55
N THR A 147 0.68 -19.56 13.36
CA THR A 147 1.99 -20.15 13.07
C THR A 147 1.83 -21.31 12.09
N GLY A 148 2.59 -21.31 10.99
CA GLY A 148 2.59 -22.42 10.02
C GLY A 148 1.23 -22.66 9.35
N GLY A 149 0.43 -21.60 9.13
CA GLY A 149 -0.91 -21.74 8.57
C GLY A 149 -1.97 -22.27 9.54
N ILE A 150 -1.68 -22.29 10.84
CA ILE A 150 -2.61 -22.70 11.88
C ILE A 150 -2.93 -21.50 12.77
N PHE A 151 -4.21 -21.21 12.93
CA PHE A 151 -4.72 -20.23 13.88
C PHE A 151 -4.96 -20.90 15.22
N ASN A 152 -4.26 -20.47 16.25
CA ASN A 152 -4.31 -21.03 17.60
C ASN A 152 -4.92 -20.02 18.57
N LEU A 153 -5.89 -20.45 19.37
CA LEU A 153 -6.45 -19.67 20.46
C LEU A 153 -5.53 -19.74 21.68
N THR A 154 -5.09 -18.61 22.20
CA THR A 154 -4.22 -18.53 23.39
C THR A 154 -5.00 -18.44 24.70
N ALA A 155 -6.25 -18.00 24.66
CA ALA A 155 -7.13 -17.90 25.84
C ALA A 155 -7.97 -19.18 26.11
N GLY A 156 -7.71 -20.27 25.40
CA GLY A 156 -8.49 -21.52 25.51
C GLY A 156 -9.59 -21.68 24.48
N ALA A 157 -10.32 -22.79 24.54
CA ALA A 157 -11.36 -23.11 23.56
C ALA A 157 -12.55 -22.16 23.66
N ILE A 158 -13.09 -21.80 22.50
CA ILE A 158 -14.31 -20.98 22.36
C ILE A 158 -15.53 -21.89 22.43
N ALA A 159 -16.64 -21.39 22.93
CA ALA A 159 -17.92 -22.14 22.99
C ALA A 159 -18.37 -22.60 21.60
N ALA A 160 -18.90 -23.80 21.50
CA ALA A 160 -19.45 -24.32 20.26
C ALA A 160 -20.59 -23.46 19.72
N GLY A 161 -20.68 -23.34 18.39
CA GLY A 161 -21.70 -22.55 17.71
C GLY A 161 -21.39 -21.06 17.60
N SER A 162 -20.22 -20.60 18.06
CA SER A 162 -19.74 -19.25 17.79
C SER A 162 -19.16 -19.17 16.37
N THR A 163 -19.16 -17.97 15.78
CA THR A 163 -18.56 -17.71 14.48
C THR A 163 -17.24 -16.96 14.66
N LEU A 164 -16.14 -17.56 14.23
CA LEU A 164 -14.81 -16.95 14.22
C LEU A 164 -14.49 -16.50 12.80
N VAL A 165 -14.25 -15.22 12.61
CA VAL A 165 -13.90 -14.62 11.31
C VAL A 165 -12.51 -14.03 11.38
N ILE A 166 -11.62 -14.48 10.49
CA ILE A 166 -10.28 -13.93 10.31
C ILE A 166 -10.28 -13.15 9.01
N THR A 167 -9.96 -11.86 9.07
CA THR A 167 -9.89 -10.98 7.91
C THR A 167 -8.49 -10.37 7.82
N LEU A 168 -7.89 -10.46 6.65
CA LEU A 168 -6.59 -9.85 6.36
C LEU A 168 -6.79 -8.54 5.61
N TYR A 169 -6.09 -7.52 6.06
CA TYR A 169 -5.96 -6.24 5.36
C TYR A 169 -4.50 -6.01 4.98
N PRO A 170 -4.18 -5.70 3.73
CA PRO A 170 -2.80 -5.51 3.31
C PRO A 170 -2.16 -4.33 4.05
N GLU A 171 -0.95 -4.51 4.53
CA GLU A 171 -0.12 -3.44 5.11
C GLU A 171 0.51 -2.60 4.01
N ASN A 172 -0.30 -1.83 3.32
CA ASN A 172 0.13 -1.01 2.21
C ASN A 172 0.09 0.50 2.52
N PHE A 173 -0.06 0.87 3.78
CA PHE A 173 -0.03 2.27 4.19
C PHE A 173 1.32 2.93 3.85
N TYR A 174 1.27 4.09 3.19
CA TYR A 174 2.45 4.88 2.86
C TYR A 174 2.42 6.27 3.51
N LYS A 175 1.40 7.07 3.20
CA LYS A 175 1.23 8.41 3.77
C LYS A 175 -0.21 8.66 4.15
N LEU A 176 -0.40 9.27 5.33
CA LEU A 176 -1.69 9.76 5.78
C LEU A 176 -2.09 10.99 4.96
N GLY A 177 -3.32 11.01 4.50
CA GLY A 177 -3.95 12.15 3.85
C GLY A 177 -4.93 12.85 4.79
N THR A 178 -6.15 13.08 4.32
CA THR A 178 -7.19 13.78 5.08
C THR A 178 -7.91 12.85 6.04
N ILE A 179 -8.18 13.33 7.24
CA ILE A 179 -8.99 12.64 8.24
C ILE A 179 -10.35 13.33 8.32
N LEU A 180 -11.42 12.53 8.26
CA LEU A 180 -12.79 12.99 8.36
C LEU A 180 -13.49 12.38 9.57
N TYR A 181 -14.20 13.19 10.32
CA TYR A 181 -15.10 12.78 11.40
C TYR A 181 -16.56 12.84 10.90
N LYS A 182 -17.30 11.74 11.03
CA LYS A 182 -18.70 11.60 10.56
C LYS A 182 -18.87 11.97 9.09
N THR A 183 -17.86 11.73 8.25
CA THR A 183 -17.82 11.97 6.79
C THR A 183 -17.89 13.43 6.31
N ASP A 184 -18.27 14.37 7.16
CA ASP A 184 -18.51 15.77 6.82
C ASP A 184 -17.56 16.78 7.48
N LYS A 185 -16.83 16.37 8.53
CA LYS A 185 -15.94 17.26 9.28
C LYS A 185 -14.49 16.85 9.10
N GLU A 186 -13.71 17.75 8.55
CA GLU A 186 -12.26 17.57 8.47
C GLU A 186 -11.62 17.73 9.85
N VAL A 187 -10.78 16.77 10.23
CA VAL A 187 -9.97 16.83 11.42
C VAL A 187 -8.64 17.49 11.06
N GLN A 188 -8.33 18.63 11.65
CA GLN A 188 -7.15 19.42 11.28
C GLN A 188 -5.87 18.89 11.95
N PRO A 189 -4.75 18.77 11.21
CA PRO A 189 -3.46 18.42 11.80
C PRO A 189 -2.93 19.57 12.64
N ILE A 190 -2.44 19.28 13.84
CA ILE A 190 -1.77 20.25 14.70
C ILE A 190 -0.51 19.66 15.32
N GLN A 191 0.35 20.51 15.86
CA GLN A 191 1.51 20.11 16.64
C GLN A 191 1.17 20.12 18.13
N ARG A 192 1.95 19.39 18.95
CA ARG A 192 1.70 19.29 20.40
C ARG A 192 1.81 20.63 21.14
N ASN A 193 2.69 21.53 20.69
CA ASN A 193 2.79 22.88 21.21
C ASN A 193 1.53 23.71 20.89
N GLU A 194 0.96 23.59 19.72
CA GLU A 194 -0.28 24.26 19.31
C GLU A 194 -1.47 23.76 20.13
N LEU A 195 -1.57 22.44 20.35
CA LEU A 195 -2.57 21.85 21.22
C LEU A 195 -2.51 22.42 22.65
N ALA A 196 -1.29 22.58 23.19
CA ALA A 196 -1.11 23.17 24.51
C ALA A 196 -1.63 24.62 24.57
N GLN A 197 -1.36 25.41 23.53
CA GLN A 197 -1.87 26.78 23.41
C GLN A 197 -3.40 26.83 23.24
N MET A 198 -3.97 25.97 22.39
CA MET A 198 -5.41 25.89 22.18
C MET A 198 -6.17 25.52 23.47
N ASN A 199 -5.60 24.64 24.29
CA ASN A 199 -6.20 24.23 25.55
C ASN A 199 -6.19 25.32 26.65
N MET A 200 -5.40 26.38 26.49
CA MET A 200 -5.39 27.52 27.45
C MET A 200 -6.65 28.36 27.36
N SER A 201 -7.37 28.34 26.27
CA SER A 201 -8.58 29.14 26.07
C SER A 201 -9.80 28.23 25.85
N THR A 202 -10.90 28.54 26.51
CA THR A 202 -12.17 27.83 26.34
C THR A 202 -12.79 28.02 24.97
N ILE A 203 -12.41 29.09 24.24
CA ILE A 203 -12.91 29.38 22.88
C ILE A 203 -12.17 28.60 21.82
N THR A 204 -10.85 28.44 21.99
CA THR A 204 -10.00 27.76 20.98
C THR A 204 -9.84 26.27 21.26
N LYS A 205 -10.30 25.79 22.40
CA LYS A 205 -10.20 24.37 22.78
C LYS A 205 -10.87 23.47 21.72
N PRO A 206 -10.23 22.38 21.32
CA PRO A 206 -10.81 21.41 20.37
C PRO A 206 -12.20 20.93 20.81
N SER A 207 -13.11 20.84 19.86
CA SER A 207 -14.49 20.40 20.08
C SER A 207 -14.93 19.41 19.00
N GLU A 208 -16.07 18.73 19.18
CA GLU A 208 -16.61 17.85 18.14
C GLU A 208 -17.01 18.56 16.83
N TYR A 209 -17.12 19.90 16.86
CA TYR A 209 -17.36 20.71 15.66
C TYR A 209 -16.05 21.07 14.94
N PHE A 210 -14.97 21.22 15.69
CA PHE A 210 -13.64 21.55 15.21
C PHE A 210 -12.63 20.56 15.82
N PRO A 211 -12.65 19.30 15.39
CA PRO A 211 -11.72 18.30 15.89
C PRO A 211 -10.33 18.53 15.30
N VAL A 212 -9.31 18.19 16.08
CA VAL A 212 -7.91 18.26 15.67
C VAL A 212 -7.20 16.95 15.95
N TYR A 213 -6.10 16.68 15.28
CA TYR A 213 -5.33 15.48 15.54
C TYR A 213 -3.83 15.74 15.62
N LEU A 214 -3.15 14.92 16.42
CA LEU A 214 -1.71 14.76 16.44
C LEU A 214 -1.36 13.44 15.73
N TYR A 215 -0.29 13.47 14.95
CA TYR A 215 0.26 12.24 14.35
C TYR A 215 1.61 11.95 14.98
N GLU A 216 1.66 10.98 15.89
CA GLU A 216 2.85 10.63 16.66
C GLU A 216 3.03 9.10 16.70
N ASN A 217 4.25 8.64 16.49
CA ASN A 217 4.61 7.22 16.54
C ASN A 217 3.73 6.30 15.68
N GLY A 218 3.32 6.78 14.49
CA GLY A 218 2.44 6.03 13.61
C GLY A 218 0.97 5.99 14.03
N ASN A 219 0.61 6.68 15.12
CA ASN A 219 -0.74 6.73 15.65
C ASN A 219 -1.36 8.12 15.46
N VAL A 220 -2.67 8.15 15.32
CA VAL A 220 -3.47 9.37 15.21
C VAL A 220 -4.22 9.59 16.51
N ILE A 221 -3.85 10.62 17.24
CA ILE A 221 -4.48 11.03 18.50
C ILE A 221 -5.46 12.15 18.21
N ILE A 222 -6.75 11.94 18.44
CA ILE A 222 -7.81 12.90 18.09
C ILE A 222 -8.33 13.62 19.33
N TYR A 223 -8.52 14.93 19.20
CA TYR A 223 -9.12 15.76 20.23
C TYR A 223 -10.40 16.43 19.73
N PRO A 224 -11.44 16.48 20.59
CA PRO A 224 -11.50 15.98 21.96
C PRO A 224 -11.49 14.44 22.03
N GLN A 225 -10.95 13.90 23.10
CA GLN A 225 -10.85 12.45 23.38
C GLN A 225 -12.23 11.76 23.52
N THR A 226 -13.33 12.52 23.46
CA THR A 226 -14.69 11.98 23.39
C THR A 226 -15.03 11.34 22.04
N ILE A 227 -14.19 11.60 21.02
CA ILE A 227 -14.35 11.02 19.69
C ILE A 227 -13.67 9.64 19.69
N ILE A 228 -14.46 8.58 19.78
CA ILE A 228 -14.01 7.19 19.85
C ILE A 228 -14.39 6.36 18.62
N SER A 229 -15.12 6.94 17.66
CA SER A 229 -15.62 6.23 16.48
C SER A 229 -15.91 7.18 15.32
N ASN A 230 -16.33 6.63 14.17
CA ASN A 230 -16.70 7.36 12.95
C ASN A 230 -15.58 8.22 12.37
N ILE A 231 -14.36 7.71 12.44
CA ILE A 231 -13.18 8.32 11.82
C ILE A 231 -12.89 7.60 10.51
N SER A 232 -12.94 8.36 9.43
CA SER A 232 -12.50 7.92 8.10
C SER A 232 -11.20 8.62 7.77
N MET A 233 -10.23 7.88 7.26
CA MET A 233 -8.92 8.39 6.92
C MET A 233 -8.62 8.10 5.46
N SER A 234 -8.32 9.14 4.69
CA SER A 234 -7.73 8.99 3.37
C SER A 234 -6.24 8.75 3.51
N TYR A 235 -5.69 7.83 2.77
CA TYR A 235 -4.26 7.59 2.76
C TYR A 235 -3.78 7.15 1.38
N LEU A 236 -2.48 7.31 1.15
CA LEU A 236 -1.81 6.73 0.00
C LEU A 236 -1.28 5.35 0.40
N ARG A 237 -1.57 4.36 -0.42
CA ARG A 237 -1.01 3.02 -0.28
C ARG A 237 0.23 2.85 -1.13
N LYS A 238 1.10 1.95 -0.73
CA LYS A 238 2.17 1.47 -1.61
C LYS A 238 1.56 0.64 -2.75
N PRO A 239 2.17 0.65 -3.93
CA PRO A 239 1.80 -0.29 -4.98
C PRO A 239 2.06 -1.72 -4.52
N ASN A 240 1.27 -2.66 -5.03
CA ASN A 240 1.47 -4.09 -4.77
C ASN A 240 2.72 -4.59 -5.51
N ASP A 241 3.33 -5.65 -4.99
CA ASP A 241 4.47 -6.27 -5.64
C ASP A 241 4.11 -6.82 -7.01
N VAL A 242 4.96 -6.57 -7.99
CA VAL A 242 4.77 -7.06 -9.36
C VAL A 242 5.19 -8.52 -9.43
N VAL A 243 4.32 -9.37 -9.96
CA VAL A 243 4.59 -10.80 -10.07
C VAL A 243 4.27 -11.30 -11.48
N TRP A 244 5.30 -11.68 -12.21
CA TRP A 244 5.15 -12.51 -13.40
C TRP A 244 5.22 -13.98 -12.96
N ASN A 245 4.07 -14.64 -12.92
CA ASN A 245 3.99 -16.04 -12.51
C ASN A 245 3.88 -16.96 -13.72
N PHE A 246 4.30 -18.22 -13.55
CA PHE A 246 4.41 -19.16 -14.63
C PHE A 246 4.12 -20.59 -14.19
N SER A 247 3.67 -21.41 -15.15
CA SER A 247 3.61 -22.87 -15.03
C SER A 247 4.81 -23.51 -15.70
N SER A 248 5.45 -24.45 -15.05
CA SER A 248 6.55 -25.24 -15.59
C SER A 248 6.15 -26.65 -16.02
N ALA A 249 4.85 -26.96 -16.07
CA ALA A 249 4.33 -28.29 -16.39
C ALA A 249 4.77 -28.86 -17.76
N THR A 250 5.11 -27.98 -18.71
CA THR A 250 5.57 -28.34 -20.06
C THR A 250 7.09 -28.33 -20.22
N GLY A 251 7.85 -28.09 -19.15
CA GLY A 251 9.31 -27.91 -19.20
C GLY A 251 9.77 -26.51 -19.64
N TYR A 252 8.84 -25.61 -19.98
CA TYR A 252 9.08 -24.22 -20.32
C TYR A 252 8.30 -23.32 -19.35
N TYR A 253 8.74 -22.07 -19.18
CA TYR A 253 8.03 -21.06 -18.44
C TYR A 253 6.85 -20.54 -19.27
N VAL A 254 5.65 -20.98 -18.92
CA VAL A 254 4.40 -20.52 -19.59
C VAL A 254 3.71 -19.53 -18.65
N TYR A 255 3.50 -18.32 -19.12
CA TYR A 255 2.85 -17.25 -18.36
C TYR A 255 1.47 -17.68 -17.86
N ASP A 256 1.22 -17.44 -16.58
CA ASP A 256 -0.08 -17.65 -15.92
C ASP A 256 -0.70 -16.29 -15.54
N SER A 257 -1.69 -15.87 -16.29
CA SER A 257 -2.39 -14.60 -16.08
C SER A 257 -3.28 -14.58 -14.81
N THR A 258 -3.61 -15.75 -14.25
CA THR A 258 -4.53 -15.83 -13.11
C THR A 258 -3.82 -15.56 -11.77
N THR A 259 -2.53 -15.86 -11.72
CA THR A 259 -1.72 -15.71 -10.49
C THR A 259 -0.66 -14.60 -10.62
N SER A 260 -0.55 -13.97 -11.79
CA SER A 260 0.35 -12.84 -12.03
C SER A 260 -0.27 -11.53 -11.54
N VAL A 261 0.58 -10.59 -11.12
CA VAL A 261 0.20 -9.24 -10.69
C VAL A 261 0.83 -8.22 -11.62
N ASP A 262 0.00 -7.45 -12.31
CA ASP A 262 0.42 -6.39 -13.23
C ASP A 262 0.95 -5.16 -12.47
N PHE A 263 1.70 -4.28 -13.17
CA PHE A 263 2.10 -2.99 -12.62
C PHE A 263 0.88 -2.11 -12.39
N GLU A 264 0.83 -1.45 -11.26
CA GLU A 264 -0.26 -0.53 -10.88
C GLU A 264 -0.03 0.93 -11.37
N LEU A 265 1.00 1.14 -12.18
CA LEU A 265 1.31 2.44 -12.78
C LEU A 265 0.41 2.75 -13.97
N ASP A 266 0.30 4.03 -14.31
CA ASP A 266 -0.41 4.46 -15.52
C ASP A 266 0.29 3.95 -16.78
N ILE A 267 -0.48 3.69 -17.81
CA ILE A 267 0.03 3.12 -19.08
C ILE A 267 1.05 4.04 -19.77
N SER A 268 1.00 5.34 -19.52
CA SER A 268 1.97 6.30 -20.04
C SER A 268 3.40 6.03 -19.58
N GLU A 269 3.56 5.39 -18.40
CA GLU A 269 4.85 5.06 -17.81
C GLU A 269 5.48 3.76 -18.36
N GLN A 270 4.81 3.06 -19.29
CA GLN A 270 5.29 1.76 -19.79
C GLN A 270 6.71 1.83 -20.34
N THR A 271 7.05 2.90 -21.06
CA THR A 271 8.39 3.08 -21.65
C THR A 271 9.44 3.28 -20.56
N ILE A 272 9.13 4.07 -19.56
CA ILE A 272 10.02 4.35 -18.42
C ILE A 272 10.26 3.06 -17.63
N VAL A 273 9.19 2.29 -17.34
CA VAL A 273 9.30 0.99 -16.68
C VAL A 273 10.25 0.05 -17.44
N ILE A 274 10.10 -0.06 -18.76
CA ILE A 274 10.96 -0.94 -19.58
C ILE A 274 12.42 -0.49 -19.50
N LEU A 275 12.69 0.81 -19.60
CA LEU A 275 14.05 1.36 -19.55
C LEU A 275 14.70 1.18 -18.19
N GLU A 276 13.98 1.43 -17.10
CA GLU A 276 14.49 1.22 -15.75
C GLU A 276 14.75 -0.28 -15.47
N VAL A 277 13.84 -1.16 -15.89
CA VAL A 277 14.06 -2.61 -15.77
C VAL A 277 15.29 -3.04 -16.56
N LEU A 278 15.51 -2.52 -17.78
CA LEU A 278 16.70 -2.81 -18.59
C LEU A 278 17.99 -2.29 -17.93
N LYS A 279 17.95 -1.12 -17.31
CA LYS A 279 19.09 -0.56 -16.57
C LYS A 279 19.51 -1.48 -15.43
N TYR A 280 18.57 -1.96 -14.61
CA TYR A 280 18.84 -2.93 -13.53
C TYR A 280 19.28 -4.29 -14.06
N ALA A 281 18.63 -4.79 -15.11
CA ALA A 281 19.02 -6.03 -15.77
C ALA A 281 20.43 -5.95 -16.35
N GLY A 282 20.82 -4.80 -16.93
CA GLY A 282 22.17 -4.54 -17.39
C GLY A 282 23.23 -4.62 -16.28
N VAL A 283 22.92 -4.12 -15.08
CA VAL A 283 23.79 -4.24 -13.90
C VAL A 283 23.94 -5.72 -13.48
N THR A 284 22.84 -6.46 -13.47
CA THR A 284 22.84 -7.89 -13.11
C THR A 284 23.67 -8.71 -14.07
N ILE A 285 23.56 -8.43 -15.37
CA ILE A 285 24.30 -9.12 -16.46
C ILE A 285 25.73 -8.58 -16.59
N LYS A 286 26.06 -7.47 -15.90
CA LYS A 286 27.35 -6.75 -16.01
C LYS A 286 27.65 -6.23 -17.42
N ASP A 287 26.62 -5.73 -18.10
CA ASP A 287 26.75 -5.13 -19.43
C ASP A 287 26.69 -3.60 -19.37
N PRO A 288 27.85 -2.91 -19.48
CA PRO A 288 27.89 -1.46 -19.37
C PRO A 288 27.19 -0.74 -20.54
N LEU A 289 27.04 -1.37 -21.70
CA LEU A 289 26.41 -0.75 -22.87
C LEU A 289 24.87 -0.66 -22.68
N ILE A 290 24.26 -1.68 -22.12
CA ILE A 290 22.81 -1.65 -21.82
C ILE A 290 22.53 -0.58 -20.76
N ILE A 291 23.36 -0.50 -19.71
CA ILE A 291 23.22 0.50 -18.65
C ILE A 291 23.35 1.91 -19.24
N GLN A 292 24.37 2.13 -20.08
CA GLN A 292 24.61 3.45 -20.69
C GLN A 292 23.47 3.84 -21.64
N ALA A 293 23.00 2.96 -22.50
CA ALA A 293 21.90 3.23 -23.42
C ALA A 293 20.61 3.54 -22.68
N ALA A 294 20.21 2.72 -21.69
CA ALA A 294 19.03 2.93 -20.88
C ALA A 294 19.11 4.24 -20.07
N SER A 295 20.26 4.54 -19.46
CA SER A 295 20.45 5.78 -18.69
C SER A 295 20.41 7.04 -19.56
N GLN A 296 20.92 7.00 -20.79
CA GLN A 296 20.84 8.12 -21.72
C GLN A 296 19.41 8.38 -22.17
N GLU A 297 18.63 7.35 -22.44
CA GLU A 297 17.22 7.47 -22.83
C GLU A 297 16.37 8.00 -21.68
N LEU A 298 16.60 7.53 -20.44
CA LEU A 298 15.94 8.06 -19.24
C LEU A 298 16.25 9.54 -19.01
N ALA A 299 17.52 9.93 -19.12
CA ALA A 299 17.92 11.33 -18.98
C ALA A 299 17.28 12.23 -20.07
N ALA A 300 17.15 11.74 -21.30
CA ALA A 300 16.47 12.45 -22.37
C ALA A 300 14.97 12.62 -22.09
N ASN A 301 14.31 11.60 -21.56
CA ASN A 301 12.90 11.67 -21.18
C ASN A 301 12.67 12.66 -20.02
N GLU A 302 13.51 12.63 -18.97
CA GLU A 302 13.43 13.60 -17.87
C GLU A 302 13.60 15.06 -18.33
N ILE A 303 14.49 15.32 -19.29
CA ILE A 303 14.68 16.66 -19.85
C ILE A 303 13.43 17.10 -20.61
N ASN A 304 12.84 16.21 -21.40
CA ASN A 304 11.62 16.51 -22.17
C ASN A 304 10.40 16.74 -21.26
N GLU A 305 10.31 16.04 -20.12
CA GLU A 305 9.22 16.24 -19.15
C GLU A 305 9.37 17.56 -18.36
N LYS A 306 10.59 18.07 -18.21
CA LYS A 306 10.87 19.32 -17.47
C LYS A 306 10.79 20.59 -18.34
N GLN A 307 10.68 20.47 -19.66
CA GLN A 307 10.44 21.58 -20.60
C GLN A 307 8.95 21.85 -20.80
#